data_cef6f31eccacc3d374e048c6106d81dd
#
_entry.id   cef6f31eccacc3d374e048c6106d81dd
#
_cell.length_a   1.000
_cell.length_b   1.000
_cell.length_c   1.000
_cell.angle_alpha   90.00
_cell.angle_beta   90.00
_cell.angle_gamma   90.00
#
_symmetry.space_group_name_H-M   'P 1'
#
loop_
_entity.id
_entity.type
_entity.pdbx_description
1 polymer ?
#
loop_
_entity_poly.entity_id
_entity_poly.type
_entity_poly.pdbx_seq_one_letter_code
_entity_poly.pdbx_strand_id
1 'polypeptide(L)'
;MKDWSGQTIGGYELGEEIGQGGMAVVYRAYQPQLERWVAIKILEATQAGDEEFLARFRREARAIAALRHPNILTIYDYGEERGVAYIVMEYVSGGTLKTQLEGQLMEWADAAKLVIPVGRALAYAHSQGIVHRDVKPANVLLPRLEWPLLADFGLVKIIGHKRGITRPGMSIGTPAYLSPEQAAGEEIDHRSDVYGLGLVLYELMTGHLPFKAESPIDTLLRRLREPPTPPSQLNPHVFPRLEAAILRALARNPDARYPTMEAMVQDLSRISKTPEQVPAGTAASTTTRLGTLRPAAGPRLVVTGTGAVLRLPQQGEALIGRGDPYVKPQPDVDLGPHCAGQAGVSRRHARLLYGPEGWMLEDLQSTNGTYINNVPVQPGQPTQVCSGDILRCGQLTLVFYEE
;
A
#
# COMPACT_ATOMS: atom_id res chain seq x y z
N MET A 1 6.12 5.64 -24.87
CA MET A 1 6.07 4.16 -24.86
C MET A 1 5.02 3.68 -25.86
N LYS A 2 5.26 2.53 -26.50
CA LYS A 2 4.28 1.95 -27.44
C LYS A 2 3.08 1.42 -26.64
N ASP A 3 1.86 1.77 -27.06
CA ASP A 3 0.65 1.18 -26.49
C ASP A 3 0.47 -0.26 -27.01
N TRP A 4 0.34 -1.21 -26.08
CA TRP A 4 0.15 -2.62 -26.36
C TRP A 4 -1.28 -3.10 -26.07
N SER A 5 -2.19 -2.20 -25.66
CA SER A 5 -3.60 -2.55 -25.38
C SER A 5 -4.25 -3.20 -26.60
N GLY A 6 -5.02 -4.25 -26.38
CA GLY A 6 -5.68 -5.02 -27.44
C GLY A 6 -4.77 -5.95 -28.25
N GLN A 7 -3.47 -6.03 -27.94
CA GLN A 7 -2.53 -6.94 -28.61
C GLN A 7 -2.38 -8.22 -27.81
N THR A 8 -1.85 -9.28 -28.47
CA THR A 8 -1.50 -10.54 -27.82
C THR A 8 0.01 -10.67 -27.74
N ILE A 9 0.54 -11.00 -26.55
CA ILE A 9 1.95 -11.31 -26.29
C ILE A 9 2.03 -12.61 -25.48
N GLY A 10 2.82 -13.57 -25.94
CA GLY A 10 3.03 -14.86 -25.25
C GLY A 10 1.75 -15.68 -25.09
N GLY A 11 0.71 -15.44 -25.89
CA GLY A 11 -0.59 -16.07 -25.74
C GLY A 11 -1.51 -15.40 -24.69
N TYR A 12 -1.15 -14.22 -24.21
CA TYR A 12 -1.93 -13.39 -23.28
C TYR A 12 -2.53 -12.19 -24.02
N GLU A 13 -3.83 -11.98 -23.87
CA GLU A 13 -4.55 -10.86 -24.45
C GLU A 13 -4.44 -9.63 -23.56
N LEU A 14 -3.73 -8.61 -24.00
CA LEU A 14 -3.48 -7.39 -23.24
C LEU A 14 -4.73 -6.48 -23.22
N GLY A 15 -5.18 -6.15 -22.02
CA GLY A 15 -6.26 -5.21 -21.76
C GLY A 15 -5.75 -3.82 -21.41
N GLU A 16 -6.31 -3.25 -20.36
CA GLU A 16 -5.98 -1.91 -19.85
C GLU A 16 -4.58 -1.83 -19.21
N GLU A 17 -3.95 -0.69 -19.34
CA GLU A 17 -2.74 -0.33 -18.60
C GLU A 17 -3.11 -0.13 -17.13
N ILE A 18 -2.45 -0.84 -16.22
CA ILE A 18 -2.65 -0.77 -14.75
C ILE A 18 -1.48 -0.16 -14.01
N GLY A 19 -0.37 0.11 -14.69
CA GLY A 19 0.77 0.75 -14.09
C GLY A 19 1.85 1.11 -15.11
N GLN A 20 2.48 2.26 -14.90
CA GLN A 20 3.57 2.75 -15.75
C GLN A 20 4.78 3.12 -14.90
N GLY A 21 5.95 2.63 -15.27
CA GLY A 21 7.24 2.99 -14.70
C GLY A 21 8.20 3.55 -15.74
N GLY A 22 9.38 4.00 -15.32
CA GLY A 22 10.36 4.62 -16.22
C GLY A 22 10.90 3.73 -17.34
N MET A 23 10.77 2.39 -17.21
CA MET A 23 11.33 1.42 -18.17
C MET A 23 10.38 0.24 -18.44
N ALA A 24 9.17 0.26 -17.89
CA ALA A 24 8.22 -0.83 -18.03
C ALA A 24 6.79 -0.32 -17.90
N VAL A 25 5.88 -1.00 -18.59
CA VAL A 25 4.43 -0.80 -18.47
C VAL A 25 3.81 -2.11 -18.01
N VAL A 26 2.82 -2.01 -17.14
CA VAL A 26 2.08 -3.17 -16.63
C VAL A 26 0.65 -3.13 -17.17
N TYR A 27 0.25 -4.22 -17.80
CA TYR A 27 -1.10 -4.39 -18.32
C TYR A 27 -1.85 -5.45 -17.52
N ARG A 28 -3.13 -5.25 -17.33
CA ARG A 28 -4.05 -6.33 -17.03
C ARG A 28 -4.23 -7.16 -18.30
N ALA A 29 -4.09 -8.47 -18.23
CA ALA A 29 -4.19 -9.33 -19.40
C ALA A 29 -5.03 -10.60 -19.11
N TYR A 30 -5.64 -11.14 -20.13
CA TYR A 30 -6.40 -12.39 -20.04
C TYR A 30 -5.59 -13.55 -20.60
N GLN A 31 -5.56 -14.66 -19.86
CA GLN A 31 -4.96 -15.93 -20.28
C GLN A 31 -6.06 -16.89 -20.74
N PRO A 32 -6.35 -17.04 -22.06
CA PRO A 32 -7.48 -17.82 -22.54
C PRO A 32 -7.40 -19.31 -22.16
N GLN A 33 -6.19 -19.92 -22.19
CA GLN A 33 -5.99 -21.33 -21.92
C GLN A 33 -6.38 -21.74 -20.49
N LEU A 34 -6.32 -20.81 -19.53
CA LEU A 34 -6.64 -21.04 -18.13
C LEU A 34 -7.81 -20.17 -17.64
N GLU A 35 -8.45 -19.45 -18.55
CA GLU A 35 -9.63 -18.61 -18.29
C GLU A 35 -9.44 -17.66 -17.08
N ARG A 36 -8.27 -17.04 -16.96
CA ARG A 36 -7.93 -16.19 -15.81
C ARG A 36 -7.32 -14.86 -16.21
N TRP A 37 -7.46 -13.89 -15.32
CA TRP A 37 -6.76 -12.62 -15.40
C TRP A 37 -5.37 -12.70 -14.77
N VAL A 38 -4.40 -12.07 -15.42
CA VAL A 38 -3.01 -11.94 -14.98
C VAL A 38 -2.57 -10.47 -15.12
N ALA A 39 -1.44 -10.12 -14.51
CA ALA A 39 -0.73 -8.88 -14.81
C ALA A 39 0.49 -9.20 -15.66
N ILE A 40 0.73 -8.41 -16.72
CA ILE A 40 1.92 -8.55 -17.56
C ILE A 40 2.71 -7.26 -17.51
N LYS A 41 3.95 -7.37 -17.07
CA LYS A 41 4.93 -6.29 -17.08
C LYS A 41 5.80 -6.39 -18.34
N ILE A 42 5.70 -5.41 -19.22
CA ILE A 42 6.46 -5.32 -20.47
C ILE A 42 7.63 -4.37 -20.26
N LEU A 43 8.84 -4.84 -20.60
CA LEU A 43 10.09 -4.08 -20.56
C LEU A 43 10.39 -3.54 -21.97
N GLU A 44 10.59 -2.22 -22.08
CA GLU A 44 10.75 -1.59 -23.39
C GLU A 44 12.00 -2.00 -24.16
N ALA A 45 11.85 -2.05 -25.48
CA ALA A 45 12.75 -2.60 -26.48
C ALA A 45 14.11 -1.91 -26.66
N THR A 46 14.34 -0.73 -26.09
CA THR A 46 15.64 -0.05 -26.20
C THR A 46 16.79 -0.84 -25.55
N GLN A 47 16.47 -1.87 -24.79
CA GLN A 47 17.42 -2.78 -24.15
C GLN A 47 17.24 -4.25 -24.57
N ALA A 48 16.13 -4.62 -25.22
CA ALA A 48 15.83 -5.99 -25.65
C ALA A 48 16.68 -6.46 -26.85
N GLY A 49 17.43 -5.56 -27.51
CA GLY A 49 18.39 -5.93 -28.55
C GLY A 49 19.80 -6.28 -28.03
N ASP A 50 20.05 -6.18 -26.71
CA ASP A 50 21.29 -6.54 -26.07
C ASP A 50 21.21 -7.96 -25.51
N GLU A 51 21.89 -8.94 -26.13
CA GLU A 51 21.90 -10.32 -25.67
C GLU A 51 22.38 -10.49 -24.23
N GLU A 52 23.28 -9.64 -23.77
CA GLU A 52 23.74 -9.63 -22.37
C GLU A 52 22.62 -9.20 -21.42
N PHE A 53 21.80 -8.23 -21.85
CA PHE A 53 20.60 -7.82 -21.13
C PHE A 53 19.60 -8.98 -21.01
N LEU A 54 19.26 -9.63 -22.12
CA LEU A 54 18.30 -10.72 -22.16
C LEU A 54 18.77 -11.93 -21.32
N ALA A 55 20.04 -12.27 -21.40
CA ALA A 55 20.62 -13.35 -20.59
C ALA A 55 20.53 -13.05 -19.08
N ARG A 56 20.78 -11.81 -18.66
CA ARG A 56 20.61 -11.37 -17.27
C ARG A 56 19.13 -11.39 -16.87
N PHE A 57 18.26 -10.84 -17.70
CA PHE A 57 16.80 -10.86 -17.46
C PHE A 57 16.28 -12.29 -17.23
N ARG A 58 16.62 -13.24 -18.12
CA ARG A 58 16.21 -14.65 -17.99
C ARG A 58 16.69 -15.27 -16.68
N ARG A 59 17.96 -15.01 -16.30
CA ARG A 59 18.54 -15.53 -15.06
C ARG A 59 17.81 -15.01 -13.84
N GLU A 60 17.59 -13.70 -13.76
CA GLU A 60 16.94 -13.04 -12.63
C GLU A 60 15.45 -13.37 -12.57
N ALA A 61 14.74 -13.36 -13.71
CA ALA A 61 13.34 -13.73 -13.78
C ALA A 61 13.12 -15.18 -13.29
N ARG A 62 14.00 -16.12 -13.70
CA ARG A 62 13.97 -17.52 -13.23
C ARG A 62 14.19 -17.61 -11.73
N ALA A 63 15.14 -16.86 -11.17
CA ALA A 63 15.44 -16.88 -9.74
C ALA A 63 14.24 -16.36 -8.93
N ILE A 64 13.62 -15.25 -9.35
CA ILE A 64 12.46 -14.69 -8.66
C ILE A 64 11.21 -15.59 -8.84
N ALA A 65 11.00 -16.17 -10.02
CA ALA A 65 9.89 -17.09 -10.28
C ALA A 65 9.99 -18.39 -9.45
N ALA A 66 11.16 -18.73 -8.94
CA ALA A 66 11.37 -19.88 -8.05
C ALA A 66 10.96 -19.59 -6.59
N LEU A 67 10.82 -18.31 -6.20
CA LEU A 67 10.42 -17.96 -4.84
C LEU A 67 9.00 -18.41 -4.54
N ARG A 68 8.81 -19.06 -3.40
CA ARG A 68 7.49 -19.53 -2.91
C ARG A 68 7.32 -19.07 -1.46
N HIS A 69 6.56 -17.99 -1.28
CA HIS A 69 6.27 -17.44 0.04
C HIS A 69 4.87 -16.79 0.02
N PRO A 70 4.05 -16.91 1.07
CA PRO A 70 2.68 -16.38 1.09
C PRO A 70 2.58 -14.86 0.93
N ASN A 71 3.68 -14.14 1.16
CA ASN A 71 3.74 -12.69 1.02
C ASN A 71 4.69 -12.23 -0.12
N ILE A 72 4.95 -13.10 -1.11
CA ILE A 72 5.63 -12.73 -2.37
C ILE A 72 4.64 -12.93 -3.51
N LEU A 73 4.51 -11.92 -4.38
CA LEU A 73 3.67 -11.99 -5.57
C LEU A 73 4.15 -13.12 -6.48
N THR A 74 3.22 -13.99 -6.89
CA THR A 74 3.55 -15.15 -7.73
C THR A 74 3.87 -14.70 -9.15
N ILE A 75 5.05 -15.09 -9.68
CA ILE A 75 5.36 -15.03 -11.09
C ILE A 75 4.93 -16.35 -11.72
N TYR A 76 4.12 -16.26 -12.79
CA TYR A 76 3.60 -17.40 -13.51
C TYR A 76 4.47 -17.79 -14.69
N ASP A 77 5.00 -16.77 -15.41
CA ASP A 77 5.73 -16.97 -16.65
C ASP A 77 6.62 -15.76 -16.95
N TYR A 78 7.56 -15.91 -17.85
CA TYR A 78 8.34 -14.83 -18.43
C TYR A 78 8.77 -15.21 -19.85
N GLY A 79 8.93 -14.24 -20.72
CA GLY A 79 9.31 -14.51 -22.09
C GLY A 79 9.79 -13.30 -22.84
N GLU A 80 10.00 -13.54 -24.13
CA GLU A 80 10.43 -12.52 -25.11
C GLU A 80 9.62 -12.72 -26.38
N GLU A 81 9.02 -11.67 -26.87
CA GLU A 81 8.28 -11.66 -28.12
C GLU A 81 8.31 -10.27 -28.75
N ARG A 82 8.39 -10.20 -30.07
CA ARG A 82 8.38 -8.94 -30.83
C ARG A 82 9.40 -7.90 -30.36
N GLY A 83 10.55 -8.36 -29.86
CA GLY A 83 11.63 -7.49 -29.40
C GLY A 83 11.40 -6.85 -28.02
N VAL A 84 10.43 -7.32 -27.23
CA VAL A 84 10.24 -6.94 -25.85
C VAL A 84 10.36 -8.14 -24.93
N ALA A 85 10.89 -7.92 -23.72
CA ALA A 85 10.86 -8.88 -22.65
C ALA A 85 9.61 -8.65 -21.78
N TYR A 86 8.98 -9.71 -21.25
CA TYR A 86 7.81 -9.60 -20.40
C TYR A 86 7.83 -10.58 -19.23
N ILE A 87 7.12 -10.23 -18.17
CA ILE A 87 6.89 -11.06 -16.99
C ILE A 87 5.39 -11.15 -16.76
N VAL A 88 4.90 -12.37 -16.57
CA VAL A 88 3.50 -12.65 -16.24
C VAL A 88 3.40 -12.97 -14.75
N MET A 89 2.52 -12.30 -14.05
CA MET A 89 2.36 -12.42 -12.61
C MET A 89 0.89 -12.42 -12.20
N GLU A 90 0.64 -12.76 -10.96
CA GLU A 90 -0.68 -12.68 -10.35
C GLU A 90 -1.26 -11.26 -10.49
N TYR A 91 -2.52 -11.17 -10.93
CA TYR A 91 -3.25 -9.92 -10.96
C TYR A 91 -3.88 -9.65 -9.60
N VAL A 92 -3.55 -8.51 -9.00
CA VAL A 92 -4.06 -8.07 -7.69
C VAL A 92 -4.89 -6.82 -7.89
N SER A 93 -6.18 -6.89 -7.55
CA SER A 93 -7.14 -5.78 -7.73
C SER A 93 -7.18 -4.80 -6.55
N GLY A 94 -6.57 -5.14 -5.40
CA GLY A 94 -6.69 -4.38 -4.15
C GLY A 94 -5.81 -3.12 -4.06
N GLY A 95 -5.00 -2.82 -5.08
CA GLY A 95 -4.11 -1.66 -5.09
C GLY A 95 -2.80 -1.91 -4.34
N THR A 96 -2.11 -0.82 -4.00
CA THR A 96 -0.79 -0.84 -3.36
C THR A 96 -0.82 -0.19 -1.98
N LEU A 97 0.16 -0.49 -1.13
CA LEU A 97 0.35 0.21 0.14
C LEU A 97 0.52 1.72 -0.07
N LYS A 98 1.08 2.15 -1.21
CA LYS A 98 1.20 3.57 -1.55
C LYS A 98 -0.17 4.25 -1.67
N THR A 99 -1.14 3.60 -2.32
CA THR A 99 -2.50 4.14 -2.48
C THR A 99 -3.28 4.16 -1.17
N GLN A 100 -2.90 3.33 -0.20
CA GLN A 100 -3.49 3.31 1.14
C GLN A 100 -2.89 4.38 2.05
N LEU A 101 -1.62 4.75 1.84
CA LEU A 101 -0.93 5.71 2.71
C LEU A 101 -1.44 7.13 2.54
N GLU A 102 -1.60 7.64 1.33
CA GLU A 102 -2.03 9.01 0.96
C GLU A 102 -1.91 10.10 2.07
N GLY A 103 -0.79 10.07 2.81
CA GLY A 103 -0.51 10.99 3.92
C GLY A 103 -1.22 10.66 5.25
N GLN A 104 -1.84 9.50 5.38
CA GLN A 104 -2.46 9.07 6.63
C GLN A 104 -1.45 8.38 7.55
N LEU A 105 -1.56 8.67 8.84
CA LEU A 105 -0.82 7.96 9.89
C LEU A 105 -1.47 6.61 10.15
N MET A 106 -0.64 5.59 10.38
CA MET A 106 -1.11 4.26 10.75
C MET A 106 -0.75 3.96 12.20
N GLU A 107 -1.66 3.34 12.94
CA GLU A 107 -1.33 2.82 14.27
C GLU A 107 -0.32 1.68 14.16
N TRP A 108 0.57 1.57 15.16
CA TRP A 108 1.61 0.52 15.15
C TRP A 108 1.05 -0.89 14.97
N ALA A 109 -0.08 -1.18 15.61
CA ALA A 109 -0.71 -2.50 15.52
C ALA A 109 -1.06 -2.89 14.06
N ASP A 110 -1.50 -1.94 13.26
CA ASP A 110 -1.86 -2.16 11.85
C ASP A 110 -0.61 -2.11 10.95
N ALA A 111 0.32 -1.19 11.20
CA ALA A 111 1.60 -1.16 10.52
C ALA A 111 2.37 -2.49 10.70
N ALA A 112 2.34 -3.08 11.89
CA ALA A 112 3.00 -4.35 12.18
C ALA A 112 2.43 -5.52 11.35
N LYS A 113 1.11 -5.54 11.09
CA LYS A 113 0.45 -6.55 10.24
C LYS A 113 0.93 -6.50 8.79
N LEU A 114 1.43 -5.37 8.34
CA LEU A 114 1.96 -5.17 6.99
C LEU A 114 3.47 -5.37 6.93
N VAL A 115 4.21 -4.71 7.81
CA VAL A 115 5.68 -4.67 7.76
C VAL A 115 6.32 -6.01 8.17
N ILE A 116 5.76 -6.69 9.17
CA ILE A 116 6.31 -7.98 9.63
C ILE A 116 6.19 -9.08 8.56
N PRO A 117 5.04 -9.29 7.89
CA PRO A 117 4.96 -10.24 6.78
C PRO A 117 5.85 -9.88 5.58
N VAL A 118 5.96 -8.59 5.21
CA VAL A 118 6.88 -8.12 4.17
C VAL A 118 8.33 -8.40 4.56
N GLY A 119 8.70 -8.13 5.82
CA GLY A 119 10.03 -8.46 6.33
C GLY A 119 10.34 -9.96 6.27
N ARG A 120 9.37 -10.84 6.58
CA ARG A 120 9.53 -12.29 6.43
C ARG A 120 9.72 -12.71 4.98
N ALA A 121 9.00 -12.09 4.04
CA ALA A 121 9.16 -12.30 2.62
C ALA A 121 10.57 -11.92 2.14
N LEU A 122 11.08 -10.77 2.58
CA LEU A 122 12.46 -10.33 2.31
C LEU A 122 13.49 -11.27 2.91
N ALA A 123 13.31 -11.68 4.18
CA ALA A 123 14.19 -12.63 4.84
C ALA A 123 14.28 -13.97 4.07
N TYR A 124 13.14 -14.48 3.61
CA TYR A 124 13.09 -15.67 2.77
C TYR A 124 13.84 -15.46 1.44
N ALA A 125 13.61 -14.34 0.75
CA ALA A 125 14.34 -14.04 -0.50
C ALA A 125 15.84 -13.95 -0.27
N HIS A 126 16.29 -13.32 0.83
CA HIS A 126 17.70 -13.24 1.21
C HIS A 126 18.31 -14.62 1.47
N SER A 127 17.58 -15.54 2.09
CA SER A 127 18.04 -16.94 2.27
C SER A 127 18.25 -17.70 0.97
N GLN A 128 17.58 -17.25 -0.11
CA GLN A 128 17.76 -17.76 -1.47
C GLN A 128 18.82 -16.96 -2.28
N GLY A 129 19.54 -16.05 -1.63
CA GLY A 129 20.56 -15.20 -2.29
C GLY A 129 19.98 -14.07 -3.13
N ILE A 130 18.69 -13.75 -2.97
CA ILE A 130 18.00 -12.70 -3.75
C ILE A 130 17.78 -11.47 -2.88
N VAL A 131 18.31 -10.33 -3.33
CA VAL A 131 18.10 -9.00 -2.72
C VAL A 131 17.07 -8.24 -3.54
N HIS A 132 16.07 -7.62 -2.89
CA HIS A 132 14.96 -6.95 -3.57
C HIS A 132 15.37 -5.62 -4.23
N ARG A 133 16.17 -4.81 -3.55
CA ARG A 133 16.75 -3.54 -4.02
C ARG A 133 15.79 -2.39 -4.34
N ASP A 134 14.48 -2.59 -4.20
CA ASP A 134 13.45 -1.57 -4.49
C ASP A 134 12.26 -1.66 -3.53
N VAL A 135 12.55 -1.83 -2.22
CA VAL A 135 11.51 -1.89 -1.18
C VAL A 135 10.89 -0.51 -1.01
N LYS A 136 9.60 -0.40 -1.32
CA LYS A 136 8.79 0.83 -1.22
C LYS A 136 7.29 0.51 -1.18
N PRO A 137 6.42 1.42 -0.72
CA PRO A 137 4.98 1.17 -0.63
C PRO A 137 4.30 0.83 -1.96
N ALA A 138 4.80 1.35 -3.09
CA ALA A 138 4.28 1.03 -4.41
C ALA A 138 4.52 -0.43 -4.84
N ASN A 139 5.49 -1.11 -4.24
CA ASN A 139 5.84 -2.50 -4.52
C ASN A 139 5.27 -3.48 -3.47
N VAL A 140 4.42 -3.00 -2.57
CA VAL A 140 3.64 -3.82 -1.65
C VAL A 140 2.18 -3.77 -2.08
N LEU A 141 1.69 -4.85 -2.68
CA LEU A 141 0.30 -4.99 -3.13
C LEU A 141 -0.57 -5.48 -1.98
N LEU A 142 -1.82 -5.06 -1.94
CA LEU A 142 -2.77 -5.40 -0.88
C LEU A 142 -4.03 -6.04 -1.50
N PRO A 143 -4.03 -7.36 -1.76
CA PRO A 143 -5.26 -8.07 -2.16
C PRO A 143 -6.39 -7.88 -1.14
N ARG A 144 -5.99 -7.80 0.13
CA ARG A 144 -6.81 -7.45 1.30
C ARG A 144 -5.97 -6.56 2.21
N LEU A 145 -6.60 -5.70 3.01
CA LEU A 145 -5.93 -4.72 3.89
C LEU A 145 -4.81 -5.31 4.78
N GLU A 146 -4.94 -6.55 5.25
CA GLU A 146 -3.99 -7.19 6.15
C GLU A 146 -3.12 -8.27 5.48
N TRP A 147 -3.19 -8.40 4.15
CA TRP A 147 -2.43 -9.41 3.40
C TRP A 147 -1.49 -8.75 2.40
N PRO A 148 -0.29 -8.32 2.81
CA PRO A 148 0.68 -7.71 1.91
C PRO A 148 1.35 -8.76 1.01
N LEU A 149 1.50 -8.43 -0.27
CA LEU A 149 2.29 -9.17 -1.25
C LEU A 149 3.42 -8.28 -1.74
N LEU A 150 4.66 -8.72 -1.55
CA LEU A 150 5.84 -8.04 -2.06
C LEU A 150 5.99 -8.35 -3.55
N ALA A 151 6.02 -7.32 -4.36
CA ALA A 151 6.13 -7.37 -5.81
C ALA A 151 7.37 -6.63 -6.31
N ASP A 152 7.72 -6.81 -7.58
CA ASP A 152 8.72 -6.00 -8.27
C ASP A 152 10.12 -6.08 -7.65
N PHE A 153 10.63 -7.29 -7.41
CA PHE A 153 12.06 -7.49 -7.18
C PHE A 153 12.86 -6.80 -8.28
N GLY A 154 13.76 -5.90 -7.93
CA GLY A 154 14.38 -4.88 -8.77
C GLY A 154 15.11 -5.35 -10.04
N LEU A 155 14.47 -6.20 -10.85
CA LEU A 155 14.97 -6.74 -12.12
C LEU A 155 15.55 -5.63 -13.02
N VAL A 156 14.86 -4.50 -13.14
CA VAL A 156 15.29 -3.38 -13.99
C VAL A 156 16.56 -2.72 -13.44
N LYS A 157 16.71 -2.65 -12.11
CA LYS A 157 17.90 -2.05 -11.47
C LYS A 157 19.13 -2.93 -11.60
N ILE A 158 18.99 -4.26 -11.52
CA ILE A 158 20.08 -5.23 -11.69
C ILE A 158 20.63 -5.19 -13.13
N ILE A 159 19.72 -5.03 -14.08
CA ILE A 159 20.04 -5.04 -15.50
C ILE A 159 20.71 -3.72 -15.94
N GLY A 160 20.36 -2.59 -15.28
CA GLY A 160 20.89 -1.25 -15.58
C GLY A 160 22.25 -0.89 -14.96
N HIS A 161 22.78 -1.69 -14.04
CA HIS A 161 23.89 -1.30 -13.13
C HIS A 161 25.29 -1.13 -13.76
N LYS A 162 25.52 -1.46 -15.03
CA LYS A 162 26.83 -1.19 -15.68
C LYS A 162 27.00 0.27 -16.16
N ARG A 163 25.97 1.13 -16.03
CA ARG A 163 26.05 2.54 -16.47
C ARG A 163 25.57 3.44 -15.34
N GLY A 164 26.51 4.00 -14.57
CA GLY A 164 26.29 4.84 -13.38
C GLY A 164 25.03 5.74 -13.40
N ILE A 165 24.49 5.97 -12.21
CA ILE A 165 23.24 6.70 -11.90
C ILE A 165 23.21 8.15 -12.46
N THR A 166 24.28 8.66 -13.03
CA THR A 166 24.52 10.09 -13.34
C THR A 166 24.43 10.48 -14.82
N ARG A 167 23.60 9.84 -15.64
CA ARG A 167 23.35 10.39 -16.98
C ARG A 167 22.22 11.42 -16.95
N PRO A 168 22.44 12.67 -17.47
CA PRO A 168 21.36 13.63 -17.69
C PRO A 168 20.29 13.03 -18.60
N GLY A 169 19.02 13.04 -18.17
CA GLY A 169 17.88 12.54 -18.96
C GLY A 169 17.36 11.14 -18.60
N MET A 170 18.03 10.36 -17.74
CA MET A 170 17.41 9.16 -17.19
C MET A 170 16.41 9.53 -16.08
N SER A 171 15.16 9.13 -16.24
CA SER A 171 14.17 9.13 -15.16
C SER A 171 14.67 8.13 -14.10
N ILE A 172 15.40 8.64 -13.10
CA ILE A 172 15.71 7.87 -11.89
C ILE A 172 14.34 7.54 -11.28
N GLY A 173 13.95 6.27 -11.26
CA GLY A 173 12.77 5.83 -10.52
C GLY A 173 12.82 6.47 -9.13
N THR A 174 11.69 6.65 -8.46
CA THR A 174 11.52 7.47 -7.25
C THR A 174 12.75 7.37 -6.31
N PRO A 175 13.68 8.33 -6.30
CA PRO A 175 14.93 8.24 -5.53
C PRO A 175 14.70 8.30 -4.03
N ALA A 176 13.44 8.55 -3.66
CA ALA A 176 13.00 8.73 -2.29
C ALA A 176 13.19 7.50 -1.37
N TYR A 177 13.34 6.29 -1.93
CA TYR A 177 13.50 5.05 -1.16
C TYR A 177 14.88 4.36 -1.35
N LEU A 178 15.80 4.98 -2.08
CA LEU A 178 17.15 4.43 -2.24
C LEU A 178 17.89 4.41 -0.90
N SER A 179 18.64 3.35 -0.62
CA SER A 179 19.57 3.34 0.52
C SER A 179 20.79 4.24 0.25
N PRO A 180 21.54 4.65 1.28
CA PRO A 180 22.73 5.49 1.10
C PRO A 180 23.75 4.88 0.14
N GLU A 181 24.03 3.58 0.25
CA GLU A 181 24.95 2.85 -0.62
C GLU A 181 24.42 2.76 -2.06
N GLN A 182 23.10 2.61 -2.25
CA GLN A 182 22.49 2.69 -3.58
C GLN A 182 22.64 4.09 -4.21
N ALA A 183 22.43 5.13 -3.40
CA ALA A 183 22.57 6.51 -3.84
C ALA A 183 24.04 6.86 -4.16
N ALA A 184 25.00 6.31 -3.42
CA ALA A 184 26.43 6.49 -3.65
C ALA A 184 26.97 5.62 -4.79
N GLY A 185 26.22 4.60 -5.26
CA GLY A 185 26.69 3.64 -6.26
C GLY A 185 27.70 2.63 -5.70
N GLU A 186 27.68 2.40 -4.41
CA GLU A 186 28.50 1.44 -3.68
C GLU A 186 27.98 0.01 -3.81
N GLU A 187 28.68 -0.96 -3.23
CA GLU A 187 28.24 -2.36 -3.22
C GLU A 187 26.95 -2.53 -2.40
N ILE A 188 25.98 -3.23 -2.98
CA ILE A 188 24.64 -3.41 -2.43
C ILE A 188 24.49 -4.84 -1.93
N ASP A 189 24.15 -5.00 -0.64
CA ASP A 189 23.78 -6.28 -0.06
C ASP A 189 22.33 -6.27 0.47
N HIS A 190 21.92 -7.33 1.18
CA HIS A 190 20.59 -7.51 1.75
C HIS A 190 20.21 -6.43 2.81
N ARG A 191 21.19 -5.72 3.37
CA ARG A 191 20.95 -4.65 4.36
C ARG A 191 20.42 -3.36 3.70
N SER A 192 20.51 -3.25 2.37
CA SER A 192 19.79 -2.20 1.63
C SER A 192 18.27 -2.40 1.71
N ASP A 193 17.77 -3.65 1.74
CA ASP A 193 16.36 -3.94 1.94
C ASP A 193 15.90 -3.67 3.39
N VAL A 194 16.78 -3.87 4.38
CA VAL A 194 16.53 -3.47 5.78
C VAL A 194 16.28 -1.96 5.85
N TYR A 195 17.12 -1.16 5.17
CA TYR A 195 16.94 0.28 5.07
C TYR A 195 15.63 0.66 4.37
N GLY A 196 15.33 0.02 3.23
CA GLY A 196 14.09 0.25 2.49
C GLY A 196 12.84 -0.06 3.32
N LEU A 197 12.82 -1.19 4.06
CA LEU A 197 11.71 -1.53 4.95
C LEU A 197 11.63 -0.56 6.13
N GLY A 198 12.77 -0.07 6.63
CA GLY A 198 12.83 1.01 7.61
C GLY A 198 12.19 2.30 7.14
N LEU A 199 12.40 2.70 5.85
CA LEU A 199 11.73 3.86 5.24
C LEU A 199 10.22 3.66 5.13
N VAL A 200 9.77 2.48 4.71
CA VAL A 200 8.34 2.14 4.65
C VAL A 200 7.73 2.26 6.04
N LEU A 201 8.36 1.67 7.07
CA LEU A 201 7.86 1.75 8.44
C LEU A 201 7.85 3.19 8.96
N TYR A 202 8.90 3.97 8.69
CA TYR A 202 8.95 5.38 9.06
C TYR A 202 7.77 6.15 8.46
N GLU A 203 7.51 5.95 7.16
CA GLU A 203 6.43 6.64 6.45
C GLU A 203 5.04 6.21 6.96
N LEU A 204 4.82 4.93 7.26
CA LEU A 204 3.59 4.43 7.88
C LEU A 204 3.31 5.11 9.23
N MET A 205 4.36 5.33 10.03
CA MET A 205 4.24 5.90 11.37
C MET A 205 4.15 7.43 11.38
N THR A 206 4.67 8.11 10.36
CA THR A 206 4.79 9.58 10.37
C THR A 206 4.01 10.27 9.25
N GLY A 207 3.53 9.53 8.23
CA GLY A 207 2.95 10.08 7.01
C GLY A 207 3.96 10.76 6.08
N HIS A 208 5.25 10.75 6.44
CA HIS A 208 6.31 11.45 5.72
C HIS A 208 7.56 10.61 5.60
N LEU A 209 8.39 10.90 4.60
CA LEU A 209 9.76 10.36 4.53
C LEU A 209 10.71 11.18 5.40
N PRO A 210 11.75 10.55 5.99
CA PRO A 210 12.68 11.23 6.91
C PRO A 210 13.55 12.29 6.21
N PHE A 211 13.71 12.18 4.91
CA PHE A 211 14.48 13.12 4.10
C PHE A 211 13.57 13.67 3.00
N LYS A 212 13.24 14.93 3.07
CA LYS A 212 12.47 15.66 2.05
C LYS A 212 13.17 16.98 1.74
N ALA A 213 13.44 17.24 0.47
CA ALA A 213 13.95 18.50 -0.03
C ALA A 213 13.18 18.90 -1.30
N GLU A 214 13.40 20.11 -1.81
CA GLU A 214 12.72 20.63 -2.99
C GLU A 214 13.12 19.86 -4.27
N SER A 215 14.34 19.35 -4.33
CA SER A 215 14.80 18.56 -5.46
C SER A 215 15.11 17.10 -5.08
N PRO A 216 14.98 16.14 -6.03
CA PRO A 216 15.40 14.75 -5.83
C PRO A 216 16.88 14.62 -5.47
N ILE A 217 17.73 15.48 -6.03
CA ILE A 217 19.20 15.47 -5.78
C ILE A 217 19.47 15.93 -4.35
N ASP A 218 18.83 16.99 -3.87
CA ASP A 218 18.99 17.47 -2.51
C ASP A 218 18.49 16.45 -1.49
N THR A 219 17.39 15.74 -1.80
CA THR A 219 16.91 14.62 -0.98
C THR A 219 17.98 13.52 -0.86
N LEU A 220 18.66 13.16 -1.95
CA LEU A 220 19.76 12.21 -1.92
C LEU A 220 20.96 12.72 -1.10
N LEU A 221 21.34 14.00 -1.28
CA LEU A 221 22.43 14.62 -0.54
C LEU A 221 22.17 14.67 0.96
N ARG A 222 20.96 15.02 1.38
CA ARG A 222 20.57 14.99 2.80
C ARG A 222 20.71 13.59 3.37
N ARG A 223 20.21 12.57 2.69
CA ARG A 223 20.32 11.17 3.11
C ARG A 223 21.78 10.72 3.32
N LEU A 224 22.67 11.21 2.48
CA LEU A 224 24.10 10.89 2.59
C LEU A 224 24.81 11.66 3.72
N ARG A 225 24.25 12.76 4.21
CA ARG A 225 24.93 13.69 5.14
C ARG A 225 24.27 13.82 6.49
N GLU A 226 22.93 13.78 6.53
CA GLU A 226 22.15 14.09 7.71
C GLU A 226 21.58 12.80 8.35
N PRO A 227 21.41 12.75 9.68
CA PRO A 227 20.61 11.69 10.31
C PRO A 227 19.13 11.87 9.98
N PRO A 228 18.32 10.80 10.00
CA PRO A 228 16.88 10.91 9.83
C PRO A 228 16.25 11.66 11.01
N THR A 229 15.24 12.48 10.72
CA THR A 229 14.43 13.10 11.78
C THR A 229 13.81 12.01 12.66
N PRO A 230 13.92 12.07 14.00
CA PRO A 230 13.28 11.11 14.89
C PRO A 230 11.77 11.04 14.65
N PRO A 231 11.18 9.84 14.46
CA PRO A 231 9.74 9.69 14.22
C PRO A 231 8.86 10.35 15.29
N SER A 232 9.27 10.30 16.56
CA SER A 232 8.52 10.91 17.68
C SER A 232 8.36 12.42 17.59
N GLN A 233 9.22 13.11 16.84
CA GLN A 233 9.07 14.55 16.58
C GLN A 233 7.91 14.87 15.64
N LEU A 234 7.53 13.93 14.78
CA LEU A 234 6.43 14.07 13.81
C LEU A 234 5.15 13.39 14.30
N ASN A 235 5.29 12.28 15.03
CA ASN A 235 4.18 11.54 15.63
C ASN A 235 4.50 11.16 17.08
N PRO A 236 3.96 11.87 18.07
CA PRO A 236 4.18 11.61 19.51
C PRO A 236 3.70 10.21 19.98
N HIS A 237 2.89 9.51 19.16
CA HIS A 237 2.46 8.13 19.45
C HIS A 237 3.53 7.09 19.10
N VAL A 238 4.63 7.47 18.46
CA VAL A 238 5.77 6.59 18.25
C VAL A 238 6.56 6.50 19.55
N PHE A 239 6.43 5.37 20.21
CA PHE A 239 7.08 5.13 21.50
C PHE A 239 8.59 4.81 21.34
N PRO A 240 9.43 5.01 22.37
CA PRO A 240 10.89 5.02 22.26
C PRO A 240 11.49 3.76 21.66
N ARG A 241 10.91 2.59 21.95
CA ARG A 241 11.42 1.31 21.46
C ARG A 241 11.17 1.11 19.97
N LEU A 242 10.01 1.57 19.46
CA LEU A 242 9.69 1.55 18.05
C LEU A 242 10.57 2.55 17.29
N GLU A 243 10.74 3.77 17.83
CA GLU A 243 11.65 4.77 17.27
C GLU A 243 13.07 4.24 17.15
N ALA A 244 13.60 3.62 18.21
CA ALA A 244 14.93 3.02 18.18
C ALA A 244 15.08 1.94 17.09
N ALA A 245 14.06 1.10 16.89
CA ALA A 245 14.05 0.10 15.84
C ALA A 245 14.04 0.73 14.44
N ILE A 246 13.24 1.75 14.22
CA ILE A 246 13.18 2.51 12.95
C ILE A 246 14.54 3.17 12.67
N LEU A 247 15.08 3.93 13.63
CA LEU A 247 16.34 4.65 13.46
C LEU A 247 17.52 3.71 13.26
N ARG A 248 17.52 2.53 13.90
CA ARG A 248 18.51 1.49 13.64
C ARG A 248 18.45 0.97 12.21
N ALA A 249 17.26 0.68 11.68
CA ALA A 249 17.08 0.26 10.29
C ALA A 249 17.57 1.33 9.31
N LEU A 250 17.38 2.61 9.66
CA LEU A 250 17.75 3.78 8.87
C LEU A 250 19.19 4.28 9.11
N ALA A 251 20.02 3.54 9.84
CA ALA A 251 21.42 3.89 10.01
C ALA A 251 22.14 4.02 8.66
N ARG A 252 22.95 5.09 8.51
CA ARG A 252 23.68 5.36 7.25
C ARG A 252 24.66 4.22 6.94
N ASN A 253 25.47 3.83 7.95
CA ASN A 253 26.39 2.70 7.80
C ASN A 253 25.61 1.39 7.86
N PRO A 254 25.69 0.50 6.82
CA PRO A 254 25.04 -0.81 6.85
C PRO A 254 25.40 -1.67 8.09
N ASP A 255 26.62 -1.55 8.61
CA ASP A 255 27.08 -2.31 9.79
C ASP A 255 26.38 -1.89 11.09
N ALA A 256 25.83 -0.68 11.14
CA ALA A 256 25.05 -0.18 12.27
C ALA A 256 23.56 -0.58 12.21
N ARG A 257 23.09 -1.13 11.10
CA ARG A 257 21.72 -1.61 10.91
C ARG A 257 21.50 -2.97 11.59
N TYR A 258 20.34 -3.56 11.37
CA TYR A 258 20.11 -4.96 11.65
C TYR A 258 20.99 -5.81 10.72
N PRO A 259 21.75 -6.82 11.25
CA PRO A 259 22.63 -7.63 10.42
C PRO A 259 21.89 -8.49 9.42
N THR A 260 20.64 -8.85 9.70
CA THR A 260 19.76 -9.59 8.80
C THR A 260 18.32 -9.07 8.89
N MET A 261 17.51 -9.35 7.90
CA MET A 261 16.09 -9.02 7.92
C MET A 261 15.34 -9.81 9.01
N GLU A 262 15.74 -11.05 9.30
CA GLU A 262 15.20 -11.84 10.41
C GLU A 262 15.39 -11.15 11.76
N ALA A 263 16.55 -10.55 11.98
CA ALA A 263 16.84 -9.82 13.22
C ALA A 263 15.89 -8.61 13.38
N MET A 264 15.64 -7.87 12.31
CA MET A 264 14.66 -6.79 12.30
C MET A 264 13.24 -7.30 12.58
N VAL A 265 12.80 -8.35 11.89
CA VAL A 265 11.48 -8.98 12.06
C VAL A 265 11.26 -9.50 13.47
N GLN A 266 12.29 -10.11 14.07
CA GLN A 266 12.21 -10.59 15.45
C GLN A 266 12.05 -9.46 16.44
N ASP A 267 12.78 -8.36 16.27
CA ASP A 267 12.67 -7.19 17.15
C ASP A 267 11.29 -6.52 17.00
N LEU A 268 10.83 -6.25 15.78
CA LEU A 268 9.49 -5.72 15.52
C LEU A 268 8.38 -6.64 16.07
N SER A 269 8.54 -7.96 15.96
CA SER A 269 7.58 -8.92 16.51
C SER A 269 7.54 -8.92 18.03
N ARG A 270 8.67 -8.66 18.71
CA ARG A 270 8.72 -8.49 20.17
C ARG A 270 8.03 -7.19 20.58
N ILE A 271 8.29 -6.10 19.85
CA ILE A 271 7.64 -4.82 20.07
C ILE A 271 6.12 -4.95 19.94
N SER A 272 5.63 -5.67 18.92
CA SER A 272 4.19 -5.88 18.71
C SER A 272 3.50 -6.73 19.79
N LYS A 273 4.25 -7.59 20.49
CA LYS A 273 3.70 -8.47 21.54
C LYS A 273 3.76 -7.87 22.94
N THR A 274 4.50 -6.79 23.13
CA THR A 274 4.67 -6.15 24.46
C THR A 274 3.78 -4.92 24.51
N PRO A 275 2.70 -4.90 25.30
CA PRO A 275 1.94 -3.67 25.53
C PRO A 275 2.86 -2.70 26.30
N GLU A 276 3.40 -1.70 25.64
CA GLU A 276 4.19 -0.69 26.32
C GLU A 276 3.26 0.26 27.05
N GLN A 277 3.35 0.27 28.36
CA GLN A 277 2.77 1.32 29.18
C GLN A 277 3.44 2.64 28.78
N VAL A 278 2.72 3.55 28.20
CA VAL A 278 3.15 4.94 27.98
C VAL A 278 3.54 5.49 29.36
N PRO A 279 4.81 5.92 29.58
CA PRO A 279 5.16 6.54 30.83
C PRO A 279 4.34 7.82 30.99
N ALA A 280 3.57 7.92 32.06
CA ALA A 280 2.88 9.13 32.45
C ALA A 280 3.93 10.17 32.84
N GLY A 281 4.44 10.89 31.84
CA GLY A 281 5.31 12.05 31.99
C GLY A 281 4.48 13.27 32.35
N THR A 282 4.75 13.77 33.52
CA THR A 282 4.26 15.00 34.14
C THR A 282 4.08 16.16 33.15
N ALA A 283 2.85 16.46 32.81
CA ALA A 283 2.45 17.78 32.31
C ALA A 283 1.17 18.18 33.03
N ALA A 284 1.30 19.20 33.86
CA ALA A 284 0.20 19.78 34.57
C ALA A 284 -0.78 20.49 33.61
N SER A 285 -2.06 20.26 33.87
CA SER A 285 -3.20 21.17 33.69
C SER A 285 -3.63 21.56 32.28
N THR A 286 -4.60 20.88 31.72
CA THR A 286 -6.01 21.38 31.69
C THR A 286 -6.90 20.24 31.23
N THR A 287 -7.72 19.81 32.19
CA THR A 287 -8.59 18.66 32.07
C THR A 287 -9.73 18.95 31.11
N THR A 288 -9.74 18.33 29.96
CA THR A 288 -10.97 17.86 29.34
C THR A 288 -10.81 16.35 29.15
N ARG A 289 -11.49 15.58 30.00
CA ARG A 289 -11.56 14.12 29.94
C ARG A 289 -12.16 13.71 28.59
N LEU A 290 -11.34 13.32 27.63
CA LEU A 290 -11.80 12.37 26.60
C LEU A 290 -11.62 10.98 27.19
N GLY A 291 -12.73 10.33 27.41
CA GLY A 291 -12.82 8.98 27.95
C GLY A 291 -12.04 8.00 27.07
N THR A 292 -11.40 7.05 27.72
CA THR A 292 -10.84 5.83 27.14
C THR A 292 -11.90 5.16 26.26
N LEU A 293 -11.78 5.34 24.93
CA LEU A 293 -12.59 4.60 23.98
C LEU A 293 -12.09 3.15 23.96
N ARG A 294 -12.73 2.28 24.73
CA ARG A 294 -12.88 0.87 24.37
C ARG A 294 -13.40 0.85 22.91
N PRO A 295 -12.98 -0.12 22.05
CA PRO A 295 -13.63 -0.29 20.77
C PRO A 295 -15.14 -0.33 21.05
N ALA A 296 -15.87 0.58 20.43
CA ALA A 296 -17.30 0.69 20.64
C ALA A 296 -17.93 -0.57 20.07
N ALA A 297 -18.38 -1.47 20.93
CA ALA A 297 -19.19 -2.60 20.52
C ALA A 297 -20.45 -2.06 19.83
N GLY A 298 -20.74 -2.58 18.63
CA GLY A 298 -21.94 -2.27 17.87
C GLY A 298 -21.69 -1.81 16.43
N PRO A 299 -22.75 -1.84 15.62
CA PRO A 299 -22.67 -1.57 14.20
C PRO A 299 -22.26 -0.13 13.92
N ARG A 300 -21.34 0.05 12.96
CA ARG A 300 -20.75 1.35 12.62
C ARG A 300 -20.27 1.42 11.18
N LEU A 301 -20.21 2.63 10.66
CA LEU A 301 -19.52 2.95 9.42
C LEU A 301 -18.24 3.74 9.75
N VAL A 302 -17.17 3.43 9.08
CA VAL A 302 -15.90 4.16 9.19
C VAL A 302 -15.62 4.84 7.86
N VAL A 303 -15.47 6.16 7.88
CA VAL A 303 -15.13 6.95 6.68
C VAL A 303 -13.67 6.73 6.33
N THR A 304 -13.36 6.15 5.17
CA THR A 304 -12.00 5.76 4.80
C THR A 304 -11.02 6.94 4.70
N GLY A 305 -11.48 8.14 4.34
CA GLY A 305 -10.64 9.32 4.19
C GLY A 305 -10.29 10.06 5.48
N THR A 306 -11.13 9.92 6.53
CA THR A 306 -10.99 10.67 7.79
C THR A 306 -10.86 9.78 9.02
N GLY A 307 -11.11 8.47 8.89
CA GLY A 307 -11.21 7.54 10.03
C GLY A 307 -12.40 7.82 10.95
N ALA A 308 -13.30 8.73 10.58
CA ALA A 308 -14.45 9.09 11.39
C ALA A 308 -15.38 7.89 11.57
N VAL A 309 -15.75 7.60 12.83
CA VAL A 309 -16.64 6.50 13.18
C VAL A 309 -18.07 7.02 13.33
N LEU A 310 -18.94 6.56 12.44
CA LEU A 310 -20.36 6.89 12.42
C LEU A 310 -21.14 5.69 12.97
N ARG A 311 -21.71 5.84 14.15
CA ARG A 311 -22.44 4.76 14.82
C ARG A 311 -23.79 4.52 14.16
N LEU A 312 -24.16 3.25 14.03
CA LEU A 312 -25.46 2.82 13.58
C LEU A 312 -26.34 2.38 14.78
N PRO A 313 -27.66 2.45 14.66
CA PRO A 313 -28.54 1.85 15.66
C PRO A 313 -28.32 0.33 15.70
N GLN A 314 -28.48 -0.27 16.87
CA GLN A 314 -28.31 -1.73 17.02
C GLN A 314 -29.41 -2.55 16.31
N GLN A 315 -30.54 -1.95 16.04
CA GLN A 315 -31.69 -2.54 15.34
C GLN A 315 -32.47 -1.46 14.60
N GLY A 316 -33.22 -1.85 13.58
CA GLY A 316 -34.06 -0.95 12.80
C GLY A 316 -33.39 -0.44 11.52
N GLU A 317 -33.61 0.81 11.18
CA GLU A 317 -33.06 1.43 9.98
C GLU A 317 -32.22 2.67 10.30
N ALA A 318 -31.25 2.96 9.43
CA ALA A 318 -30.45 4.17 9.47
C ALA A 318 -30.43 4.83 8.08
N LEU A 319 -30.92 6.04 7.98
CA LEU A 319 -30.86 6.86 6.77
C LEU A 319 -29.46 7.46 6.65
N ILE A 320 -28.80 7.22 5.50
CA ILE A 320 -27.48 7.73 5.17
C ILE A 320 -27.63 8.84 4.14
N GLY A 321 -27.00 9.97 4.36
CA GLY A 321 -27.04 11.06 3.39
C GLY A 321 -26.24 12.28 3.81
N ARG A 322 -26.36 13.35 3.06
CA ARG A 322 -25.77 14.66 3.36
C ARG A 322 -26.80 15.51 4.11
N GLY A 323 -26.51 15.87 5.36
CA GLY A 323 -27.32 16.75 6.16
C GLY A 323 -27.54 18.10 5.47
N ASP A 324 -28.75 18.62 5.56
CA ASP A 324 -29.15 19.95 5.08
C ASP A 324 -29.98 20.63 6.17
N PRO A 325 -29.50 21.74 6.80
CA PRO A 325 -30.18 22.38 7.92
C PRO A 325 -31.63 22.82 7.62
N TYR A 326 -31.94 22.99 6.35
CA TYR A 326 -33.27 23.47 5.88
C TYR A 326 -34.22 22.37 5.46
N VAL A 327 -33.80 21.09 5.48
CA VAL A 327 -34.60 19.95 5.02
C VAL A 327 -34.79 18.91 6.13
N LYS A 328 -36.02 18.46 6.38
CA LYS A 328 -36.35 17.37 7.32
C LYS A 328 -36.97 16.19 6.58
N PRO A 329 -36.76 14.93 7.01
CA PRO A 329 -35.90 14.53 8.14
C PRO A 329 -34.40 14.63 7.79
N GLN A 330 -33.58 14.87 8.82
CA GLN A 330 -32.14 14.78 8.71
C GLN A 330 -31.72 13.30 8.59
N PRO A 331 -30.60 12.97 7.92
CA PRO A 331 -30.06 11.63 7.91
C PRO A 331 -29.57 11.23 9.31
N ASP A 332 -29.77 9.97 9.69
CA ASP A 332 -29.24 9.41 10.94
C ASP A 332 -27.70 9.32 10.90
N VAL A 333 -27.18 9.09 9.69
CA VAL A 333 -25.75 9.10 9.38
C VAL A 333 -25.47 10.27 8.42
N ASP A 334 -25.05 11.41 9.01
CA ASP A 334 -24.72 12.60 8.22
C ASP A 334 -23.31 12.51 7.65
N LEU A 335 -23.21 12.38 6.33
CA LEU A 335 -21.97 12.36 5.57
C LEU A 335 -21.52 13.77 5.15
N GLY A 336 -22.31 14.82 5.38
CA GLY A 336 -22.02 16.19 5.00
C GLY A 336 -20.66 16.70 5.50
N PRO A 337 -20.32 16.52 6.80
CA PRO A 337 -19.02 16.92 7.34
C PRO A 337 -17.81 16.24 6.71
N HIS A 338 -18.04 15.09 6.07
CA HIS A 338 -16.98 14.26 5.45
C HIS A 338 -16.92 14.41 3.93
N CYS A 339 -17.86 15.18 3.35
CA CYS A 339 -17.90 15.51 1.94
C CYS A 339 -17.09 16.80 1.69
N ALA A 340 -15.82 16.69 1.30
CA ALA A 340 -15.07 17.85 0.80
C ALA A 340 -15.73 18.38 -0.47
N GLY A 341 -16.75 19.23 -0.33
CA GLY A 341 -17.42 20.05 -1.35
C GLY A 341 -17.93 19.39 -2.66
N GLN A 342 -17.43 18.22 -3.05
CA GLN A 342 -17.70 17.57 -4.33
C GLN A 342 -17.96 16.05 -4.26
N ALA A 343 -18.14 15.45 -3.10
CA ALA A 343 -18.28 14.00 -2.97
C ALA A 343 -19.58 13.42 -3.58
N GLY A 344 -20.47 14.25 -4.09
CA GLY A 344 -21.67 13.80 -4.81
C GLY A 344 -22.65 12.95 -3.99
N VAL A 345 -22.69 13.13 -2.67
CA VAL A 345 -23.62 12.44 -1.77
C VAL A 345 -24.97 13.16 -1.78
N SER A 346 -26.04 12.42 -2.08
CA SER A 346 -27.43 12.92 -2.03
C SER A 346 -27.88 13.17 -0.58
N ARG A 347 -28.86 14.05 -0.36
CA ARG A 347 -29.43 14.31 0.98
C ARG A 347 -30.04 13.05 1.62
N ARG A 348 -30.72 12.25 0.82
CA ARG A 348 -31.15 10.88 1.10
C ARG A 348 -30.45 9.98 0.10
N HIS A 349 -29.35 9.38 0.49
CA HIS A 349 -28.49 8.65 -0.44
C HIS A 349 -28.79 7.15 -0.41
N ALA A 350 -28.72 6.58 0.77
CA ALA A 350 -28.93 5.16 0.99
C ALA A 350 -29.58 4.93 2.36
N ARG A 351 -30.00 3.69 2.60
CA ARG A 351 -30.57 3.25 3.88
C ARG A 351 -29.96 1.92 4.26
N LEU A 352 -29.48 1.79 5.50
CA LEU A 352 -29.12 0.52 6.11
C LEU A 352 -30.30 0.00 6.90
N LEU A 353 -30.62 -1.29 6.73
CA LEU A 353 -31.73 -2.00 7.36
C LEU A 353 -31.18 -3.22 8.10
N TYR A 354 -31.54 -3.40 9.36
CA TYR A 354 -31.24 -4.63 10.09
C TYR A 354 -32.49 -5.53 10.11
N GLY A 355 -32.35 -6.73 9.55
CA GLY A 355 -33.41 -7.70 9.43
C GLY A 355 -33.01 -9.12 9.85
N PRO A 356 -33.87 -10.12 9.65
CA PRO A 356 -33.61 -11.52 10.01
C PRO A 356 -32.35 -12.11 9.29
N GLU A 357 -32.01 -11.55 8.14
CA GLU A 357 -30.85 -11.97 7.33
C GLU A 357 -29.60 -11.12 7.57
N GLY A 358 -29.60 -10.26 8.61
CA GLY A 358 -28.53 -9.34 8.93
C GLY A 358 -28.73 -7.94 8.35
N TRP A 359 -27.62 -7.25 8.10
CA TRP A 359 -27.65 -5.89 7.57
C TRP A 359 -27.83 -5.87 6.04
N MET A 360 -28.70 -4.98 5.58
CA MET A 360 -29.01 -4.76 4.17
C MET A 360 -28.81 -3.29 3.82
N LEU A 361 -28.21 -2.99 2.68
CA LEU A 361 -28.05 -1.64 2.13
C LEU A 361 -28.98 -1.46 0.94
N GLU A 362 -29.73 -0.37 0.94
CA GLU A 362 -30.64 0.01 -0.14
C GLU A 362 -30.27 1.40 -0.68
N ASP A 363 -30.13 1.54 -1.98
CA ASP A 363 -29.97 2.85 -2.63
C ASP A 363 -31.33 3.55 -2.76
N LEU A 364 -31.40 4.80 -2.31
CA LEU A 364 -32.64 5.61 -2.33
C LEU A 364 -32.70 6.51 -3.58
N GLN A 365 -32.43 5.97 -4.75
CA GLN A 365 -32.35 6.68 -6.04
C GLN A 365 -31.34 7.82 -5.98
N SER A 366 -30.16 7.54 -5.45
CA SER A 366 -29.11 8.53 -5.30
C SER A 366 -28.58 9.00 -6.66
N THR A 367 -28.15 10.25 -6.75
CA THR A 367 -27.70 10.85 -8.03
C THR A 367 -26.44 10.18 -8.59
N ASN A 368 -25.52 9.73 -7.73
CA ASN A 368 -24.24 9.16 -8.13
C ASN A 368 -24.08 7.67 -7.75
N GLY A 369 -25.16 7.03 -7.34
CA GLY A 369 -25.20 5.61 -7.02
C GLY A 369 -24.55 5.21 -5.71
N THR A 370 -25.01 4.07 -5.20
CA THR A 370 -24.48 3.36 -4.03
C THR A 370 -23.84 2.05 -4.49
N TYR A 371 -22.74 1.66 -3.86
CA TYR A 371 -21.99 0.46 -4.24
C TYR A 371 -21.57 -0.33 -3.00
N ILE A 372 -21.52 -1.65 -3.10
CA ILE A 372 -20.91 -2.57 -2.13
C ILE A 372 -19.76 -3.28 -2.84
N ASN A 373 -18.53 -3.15 -2.34
CA ASN A 373 -17.32 -3.75 -2.92
C ASN A 373 -17.18 -3.46 -4.44
N ASN A 374 -17.47 -2.21 -4.84
CA ASN A 374 -17.52 -1.74 -6.23
C ASN A 374 -18.67 -2.32 -7.12
N VAL A 375 -19.55 -3.15 -6.57
CA VAL A 375 -20.74 -3.64 -7.27
C VAL A 375 -21.89 -2.64 -7.03
N PRO A 376 -22.57 -2.13 -8.06
CA PRO A 376 -23.65 -1.17 -7.89
C PRO A 376 -24.87 -1.83 -7.20
N VAL A 377 -25.41 -1.16 -6.19
CA VAL A 377 -26.68 -1.51 -5.56
C VAL A 377 -27.83 -1.00 -6.44
N GLN A 378 -28.75 -1.87 -6.80
CA GLN A 378 -29.90 -1.46 -7.61
C GLN A 378 -30.86 -0.60 -6.75
N PRO A 379 -31.28 0.58 -7.24
CA PRO A 379 -32.19 1.45 -6.49
C PRO A 379 -33.47 0.73 -6.06
N GLY A 380 -33.80 0.82 -4.77
CA GLY A 380 -34.98 0.19 -4.17
C GLY A 380 -34.85 -1.32 -3.95
N GLN A 381 -33.67 -1.93 -4.17
CA GLN A 381 -33.42 -3.34 -3.90
C GLN A 381 -32.41 -3.48 -2.75
N PRO A 382 -32.83 -3.90 -1.55
CA PRO A 382 -31.91 -4.14 -0.45
C PRO A 382 -30.90 -5.24 -0.79
N THR A 383 -29.63 -4.97 -0.59
CA THR A 383 -28.51 -5.87 -0.85
C THR A 383 -27.77 -6.15 0.46
N GLN A 384 -27.44 -7.40 0.73
CA GLN A 384 -26.78 -7.81 1.98
C GLN A 384 -25.41 -7.17 2.14
N VAL A 385 -25.09 -6.75 3.39
CA VAL A 385 -23.82 -6.16 3.78
C VAL A 385 -23.22 -6.94 4.94
N CYS A 386 -21.95 -7.30 4.81
CA CYS A 386 -21.20 -8.02 5.83
C CYS A 386 -20.13 -7.11 6.47
N SER A 387 -19.74 -7.45 7.71
CA SER A 387 -18.67 -6.74 8.42
C SER A 387 -17.37 -6.76 7.58
N GLY A 388 -16.77 -5.59 7.34
CA GLY A 388 -15.60 -5.41 6.48
C GLY A 388 -15.93 -5.00 5.04
N ASP A 389 -17.22 -4.97 4.63
CA ASP A 389 -17.60 -4.52 3.29
C ASP A 389 -17.33 -3.04 3.08
N ILE A 390 -16.86 -2.71 1.88
CA ILE A 390 -16.61 -1.35 1.44
C ILE A 390 -17.87 -0.81 0.77
N LEU A 391 -18.48 0.19 1.41
CA LEU A 391 -19.63 0.90 0.89
C LEU A 391 -19.18 2.20 0.24
N ARG A 392 -19.72 2.52 -0.94
CA ARG A 392 -19.44 3.80 -1.60
C ARG A 392 -20.74 4.54 -1.89
N CYS A 393 -20.83 5.76 -1.35
CA CYS A 393 -21.95 6.69 -1.57
C CYS A 393 -21.47 7.86 -2.44
N GLY A 394 -21.77 7.84 -3.72
CA GLY A 394 -21.16 8.75 -4.68
C GLY A 394 -19.65 8.52 -4.78
N GLN A 395 -18.85 9.52 -4.34
CA GLN A 395 -17.38 9.40 -4.28
C GLN A 395 -16.86 9.11 -2.85
N LEU A 396 -17.73 9.14 -1.84
CA LEU A 396 -17.33 8.89 -0.46
C LEU A 396 -17.32 7.39 -0.18
N THR A 397 -16.21 6.90 0.35
CA THR A 397 -16.02 5.49 0.70
C THR A 397 -16.09 5.29 2.22
N LEU A 398 -16.78 4.24 2.63
CA LEU A 398 -17.05 3.86 4.01
C LEU A 398 -16.74 2.38 4.18
N VAL A 399 -16.35 1.94 5.36
CA VAL A 399 -16.26 0.51 5.70
C VAL A 399 -17.30 0.22 6.76
N PHE A 400 -18.09 -0.83 6.55
CA PHE A 400 -19.09 -1.29 7.50
C PHE A 400 -18.49 -2.28 8.50
N TYR A 401 -18.81 -2.13 9.79
CA TYR A 401 -18.47 -3.08 10.84
C TYR A 401 -19.71 -3.37 11.69
N GLU A 402 -19.94 -4.64 12.01
CA GLU A 402 -21.08 -5.09 12.80
C GLU A 402 -20.76 -5.12 14.31
N GLU A 403 -19.50 -5.38 14.69
CA GLU A 403 -19.00 -5.43 16.08
C GLU A 403 -17.78 -4.51 16.30
#